data_5c0efedbb3ecc2baad839dc17cbe363e
#
_entry.id   5c0efedbb3ecc2baad839dc17cbe363e
#
_cell.length_a   1.000
_cell.length_b   1.000
_cell.length_c   1.000
_cell.angle_alpha   90.00
_cell.angle_beta   90.00
_cell.angle_gamma   90.00
#
_symmetry.space_group_name_H-M   'P 1'
#
loop_
_entity.id
_entity.type
_entity.pdbx_description
1 polymer ?
#
loop_
_entity_poly.entity_id
_entity_poly.type
_entity_poly.pdbx_seq_one_letter_code
_entity_poly.pdbx_strand_id
1 'polypeptide(L)'
;MAAASPSSDDANRSGNGNGAPRTSSARSGRRADEAGGTLVLIGGGCSAEGDALGTFVRYAKGNEGGRIVGFTTASADPMGSALAWRNDLKVAGATNVEIPLVDNRNAAQDERIAELVREADGIFIGGGDQVHLVATIGGSRVGNAIRDAYRRGAVICGTSAGAAALTETILAGGEVDEMGKNTDMHIGPGLGLLGFRAMIDTHFAQRRRLHRLFVAIAENPELMGLGIDEDTALVVRGHLGEVVGKGSMTFVDGRGVRFDNADEVKTGSQLTLSYLRVGLVGPGYEFNLRERELECIVQGKHAPVASVKGETAGSR
;
A
#
# COMPACT_ATOMS: atom_id res chain seq x y z
N MET A 1 9.55 -1.74 -72.89
CA MET A 1 8.23 -1.84 -73.51
C MET A 1 7.25 -1.42 -72.45
N ALA A 2 6.81 -0.23 -72.55
CA ALA A 2 5.58 0.34 -73.03
C ALA A 2 4.53 0.27 -71.90
N ALA A 3 4.23 1.35 -71.22
CA ALA A 3 3.23 2.41 -71.49
C ALA A 3 1.80 1.89 -71.20
N ALA A 4 0.91 2.54 -70.50
CA ALA A 4 0.49 3.95 -70.49
C ALA A 4 -0.54 4.17 -69.36
N SER A 5 -0.60 5.38 -68.84
CA SER A 5 -1.80 6.06 -68.31
C SER A 5 -2.67 6.51 -69.51
N PRO A 6 -3.93 6.95 -69.40
CA PRO A 6 -4.30 8.17 -68.65
C PRO A 6 -5.78 8.30 -68.18
N SER A 7 -5.98 9.40 -67.47
CA SER A 7 -7.04 10.47 -67.49
C SER A 7 -8.35 10.19 -66.72
N SER A 8 -8.66 11.05 -65.78
CA SER A 8 -9.37 12.36 -65.76
C SER A 8 -10.89 12.19 -65.63
N ASP A 9 -11.48 12.80 -64.72
CA ASP A 9 -12.26 13.99 -64.59
C ASP A 9 -13.41 13.91 -63.57
N ASP A 10 -13.40 14.84 -62.70
CA ASP A 10 -14.41 15.88 -62.40
C ASP A 10 -15.68 15.53 -61.59
N ALA A 11 -15.85 16.37 -60.62
CA ALA A 11 -17.00 17.15 -60.23
C ALA A 11 -17.42 17.10 -58.75
N ASN A 12 -16.95 18.04 -58.02
CA ASN A 12 -17.68 18.99 -57.16
C ASN A 12 -19.11 18.62 -56.70
N ARG A 13 -19.30 18.45 -55.38
CA ARG A 13 -20.47 19.03 -54.68
C ARG A 13 -20.22 19.26 -53.17
N SER A 14 -20.33 20.51 -52.84
CA SER A 14 -20.48 21.12 -51.51
C SER A 14 -21.60 20.50 -50.70
N GLY A 15 -21.33 20.22 -49.39
CA GLY A 15 -22.33 19.88 -48.41
C GLY A 15 -21.86 20.27 -47.01
N ASN A 16 -22.27 21.46 -46.58
CA ASN A 16 -22.13 22.00 -45.23
C ASN A 16 -22.88 21.10 -44.24
N GLY A 17 -22.22 20.60 -43.24
CA GLY A 17 -22.82 19.84 -42.14
C GLY A 17 -22.12 20.14 -40.83
N ASN A 18 -22.69 21.07 -40.06
CA ASN A 18 -22.35 21.33 -38.67
C ASN A 18 -22.45 20.05 -37.84
N GLY A 19 -21.33 19.45 -37.48
CA GLY A 19 -21.21 18.37 -36.56
C GLY A 19 -20.64 18.83 -35.22
N ALA A 20 -21.49 18.93 -34.20
CA ALA A 20 -21.07 19.18 -32.82
C ALA A 20 -20.03 18.14 -32.36
N PRO A 21 -19.09 18.50 -31.48
CA PRO A 21 -18.09 17.57 -31.01
C PRO A 21 -18.76 16.46 -30.19
N ARG A 22 -18.61 15.21 -30.66
CA ARG A 22 -18.99 14.03 -29.90
C ARG A 22 -18.07 13.94 -28.67
N THR A 23 -18.63 14.19 -27.50
CA THR A 23 -18.04 13.78 -26.24
C THR A 23 -17.92 12.27 -26.23
N SER A 24 -16.73 11.75 -26.51
CA SER A 24 -16.41 10.36 -26.30
C SER A 24 -16.45 10.07 -24.81
N SER A 25 -17.44 9.30 -24.38
CA SER A 25 -17.56 8.77 -23.03
C SER A 25 -16.35 7.86 -22.73
N ALA A 26 -15.39 8.39 -22.02
CA ALA A 26 -14.31 7.61 -21.41
C ALA A 26 -14.89 6.80 -20.23
N ARG A 27 -15.63 5.73 -20.51
CA ARG A 27 -16.15 4.78 -19.54
C ARG A 27 -16.02 3.34 -20.03
N SER A 28 -14.80 2.84 -20.24
CA SER A 28 -14.61 1.41 -20.50
C SER A 28 -13.25 0.83 -20.11
N GLY A 29 -12.43 1.53 -19.32
CA GLY A 29 -11.13 1.03 -18.85
C GLY A 29 -11.08 0.49 -17.41
N ARG A 30 -12.17 0.55 -16.62
CA ARG A 30 -12.14 0.25 -15.16
C ARG A 30 -12.43 -1.19 -14.73
N ARG A 31 -12.62 -2.13 -15.61
CA ARG A 31 -13.19 -3.45 -15.23
C ARG A 31 -12.23 -4.64 -15.14
N ALA A 32 -10.97 -4.51 -15.46
CA ALA A 32 -10.05 -5.66 -15.46
C ALA A 32 -9.12 -5.74 -14.23
N ASP A 33 -8.91 -4.64 -13.49
CA ASP A 33 -7.98 -4.58 -12.35
C ASP A 33 -8.66 -4.64 -10.96
N GLU A 34 -9.98 -4.77 -10.89
CA GLU A 34 -10.76 -4.71 -9.63
C GLU A 34 -10.99 -6.08 -8.97
N ALA A 35 -10.31 -7.14 -9.37
CA ALA A 35 -10.48 -8.48 -8.81
C ALA A 35 -9.68 -8.67 -7.51
N GLY A 36 -10.06 -7.96 -6.45
CA GLY A 36 -9.48 -8.10 -5.11
C GLY A 36 -10.22 -7.23 -4.09
N GLY A 37 -9.98 -7.51 -2.81
CA GLY A 37 -10.50 -6.68 -1.71
C GLY A 37 -9.82 -5.32 -1.61
N THR A 38 -10.06 -4.64 -0.50
CA THR A 38 -9.39 -3.39 -0.14
C THR A 38 -8.32 -3.67 0.91
N LEU A 39 -7.14 -3.06 0.78
CA LEU A 39 -6.14 -3.04 1.83
C LEU A 39 -6.18 -1.70 2.57
N VAL A 40 -6.12 -1.72 3.90
CA VAL A 40 -5.97 -0.54 4.76
C VAL A 40 -4.68 -0.70 5.54
N LEU A 41 -3.64 0.02 5.12
CA LEU A 41 -2.27 -0.13 5.61
C LEU A 41 -1.96 1.03 6.56
N ILE A 42 -2.05 0.78 7.88
CA ILE A 42 -1.91 1.82 8.92
C ILE A 42 -0.47 1.84 9.43
N GLY A 43 0.12 3.02 9.53
CA GLY A 43 1.50 3.22 10.00
C GLY A 43 1.74 2.96 11.50
N GLY A 44 0.73 2.49 12.23
CA GLY A 44 0.79 2.26 13.67
C GLY A 44 0.20 3.41 14.47
N GLY A 45 0.21 3.31 15.80
CA GLY A 45 -0.26 4.36 16.70
C GLY A 45 -1.67 4.87 16.39
N CYS A 46 -2.53 4.01 15.83
CA CYS A 46 -3.87 4.42 15.44
C CYS A 46 -4.79 4.57 16.66
N SER A 47 -5.46 5.72 16.74
CA SER A 47 -6.45 5.95 17.78
C SER A 47 -7.78 5.26 17.43
N ALA A 48 -8.51 4.82 18.46
CA ALA A 48 -9.80 4.17 18.28
C ALA A 48 -10.85 5.09 17.62
N GLU A 49 -10.72 6.40 17.82
CA GLU A 49 -11.57 7.44 17.25
C GLU A 49 -10.98 8.05 15.97
N GLY A 50 -9.84 7.54 15.51
CA GLY A 50 -9.11 8.08 14.37
C GLY A 50 -9.69 7.66 13.02
N ASP A 51 -9.48 8.50 12.02
CA ASP A 51 -9.96 8.26 10.66
C ASP A 51 -9.37 6.99 10.03
N ALA A 52 -8.14 6.63 10.38
CA ALA A 52 -7.47 5.46 9.83
C ALA A 52 -8.22 4.16 10.22
N LEU A 53 -8.49 3.95 11.52
CA LEU A 53 -9.21 2.77 12.00
C LEU A 53 -10.69 2.83 11.62
N GLY A 54 -11.33 4.00 11.74
CA GLY A 54 -12.71 4.23 11.32
C GLY A 54 -12.94 3.93 9.83
N THR A 55 -11.96 4.22 8.99
CA THR A 55 -12.01 3.89 7.55
C THR A 55 -12.03 2.37 7.33
N PHE A 56 -11.19 1.61 8.03
CA PHE A 56 -11.27 0.15 7.96
C PHE A 56 -12.65 -0.38 8.38
N VAL A 57 -13.16 0.05 9.54
CA VAL A 57 -14.47 -0.40 10.05
C VAL A 57 -15.58 -0.08 9.05
N ARG A 58 -15.59 1.11 8.47
CA ARG A 58 -16.56 1.53 7.45
C ARG A 58 -16.50 0.69 6.18
N TYR A 59 -15.31 0.43 5.63
CA TYR A 59 -15.15 -0.40 4.43
C TYR A 59 -15.52 -1.87 4.68
N ALA A 60 -15.23 -2.40 5.88
CA ALA A 60 -15.63 -3.73 6.30
C ALA A 60 -17.12 -3.82 6.70
N LYS A 61 -17.90 -2.72 6.55
CA LYS A 61 -19.31 -2.62 6.99
C LYS A 61 -19.51 -3.01 8.47
N GLY A 62 -18.48 -2.81 9.28
CA GLY A 62 -18.47 -3.22 10.69
C GLY A 62 -19.57 -2.53 11.51
N ASN A 63 -19.95 -1.29 11.16
CA ASN A 63 -21.05 -0.53 11.74
C ASN A 63 -22.45 -1.02 11.27
N GLU A 64 -22.53 -1.86 10.25
CA GLU A 64 -23.73 -2.44 9.67
C GLU A 64 -23.86 -3.94 9.97
N GLY A 65 -23.04 -4.47 10.89
CA GLY A 65 -23.03 -5.89 11.27
C GLY A 65 -22.02 -6.76 10.53
N GLY A 66 -21.21 -6.18 9.65
CA GLY A 66 -20.12 -6.90 8.97
C GLY A 66 -19.19 -7.57 9.97
N ARG A 67 -18.84 -8.83 9.70
CA ARG A 67 -17.98 -9.63 10.58
C ARG A 67 -16.53 -9.20 10.43
N ILE A 68 -15.91 -8.77 11.54
CA ILE A 68 -14.48 -8.47 11.62
C ILE A 68 -13.78 -9.56 12.41
N VAL A 69 -12.76 -10.17 11.80
CA VAL A 69 -11.87 -11.13 12.45
C VAL A 69 -10.50 -10.49 12.65
N GLY A 70 -10.03 -10.42 13.92
CA GLY A 70 -8.76 -9.81 14.27
C GLY A 70 -7.68 -10.82 14.62
N PHE A 71 -6.41 -10.46 14.37
CA PHE A 71 -5.23 -11.22 14.74
C PHE A 71 -4.25 -10.37 15.53
N THR A 72 -3.80 -10.88 16.66
CA THR A 72 -2.78 -10.26 17.51
C THR A 72 -1.49 -11.09 17.54
N THR A 73 -1.30 -11.92 16.53
CA THR A 73 -0.18 -12.85 16.37
C THR A 73 1.19 -12.18 16.49
N ALA A 74 1.31 -10.93 16.02
CA ALA A 74 2.56 -10.16 16.10
C ALA A 74 2.90 -9.69 17.53
N SER A 75 1.92 -9.65 18.45
CA SER A 75 2.09 -9.07 19.78
C SER A 75 2.88 -9.99 20.71
N ALA A 76 3.71 -9.40 21.57
CA ALA A 76 4.34 -10.10 22.69
C ALA A 76 3.33 -10.52 23.80
N ASP A 77 2.18 -9.82 23.87
CA ASP A 77 1.02 -10.19 24.70
C ASP A 77 -0.22 -10.31 23.80
N PRO A 78 -0.45 -11.46 23.15
CA PRO A 78 -1.56 -11.63 22.22
C PRO A 78 -2.93 -11.51 22.88
N MET A 79 -3.08 -11.97 24.13
CA MET A 79 -4.36 -11.93 24.85
C MET A 79 -4.72 -10.51 25.30
N GLY A 80 -3.80 -9.78 25.91
CA GLY A 80 -4.00 -8.39 26.30
C GLY A 80 -4.29 -7.50 25.09
N SER A 81 -3.53 -7.71 24.00
CA SER A 81 -3.76 -7.02 22.73
C SER A 81 -5.12 -7.36 22.12
N ALA A 82 -5.61 -8.61 22.23
CA ALA A 82 -6.92 -8.98 21.72
C ALA A 82 -8.06 -8.25 22.45
N LEU A 83 -7.93 -8.08 23.76
CA LEU A 83 -8.91 -7.31 24.54
C LEU A 83 -8.89 -5.82 24.15
N ALA A 84 -7.70 -5.23 24.05
CA ALA A 84 -7.53 -3.83 23.64
C ALA A 84 -8.11 -3.59 22.25
N TRP A 85 -7.68 -4.36 21.24
CA TRP A 85 -8.17 -4.19 19.87
C TRP A 85 -9.66 -4.46 19.69
N ARG A 86 -10.22 -5.40 20.44
CA ARG A 86 -11.68 -5.59 20.44
C ARG A 86 -12.41 -4.34 20.94
N ASN A 87 -11.89 -3.69 21.98
CA ASN A 87 -12.44 -2.43 22.48
C ASN A 87 -12.28 -1.30 21.45
N ASP A 88 -11.08 -1.12 20.89
CA ASP A 88 -10.80 -0.04 19.95
C ASP A 88 -11.61 -0.17 18.66
N LEU A 89 -11.77 -1.38 18.13
CA LEU A 89 -12.64 -1.64 16.97
C LEU A 89 -14.11 -1.34 17.28
N LYS A 90 -14.58 -1.62 18.51
CA LYS A 90 -15.94 -1.24 18.94
C LYS A 90 -16.12 0.26 19.07
N VAL A 91 -15.12 0.97 19.61
CA VAL A 91 -15.13 2.44 19.69
C VAL A 91 -15.14 3.02 18.28
N ALA A 92 -14.40 2.43 17.34
CA ALA A 92 -14.44 2.80 15.92
C ALA A 92 -15.75 2.45 15.21
N GLY A 93 -16.70 1.82 15.91
CA GLY A 93 -18.06 1.53 15.43
C GLY A 93 -18.33 0.09 14.99
N ALA A 94 -17.39 -0.84 15.16
CA ALA A 94 -17.62 -2.24 14.80
C ALA A 94 -18.54 -2.94 15.82
N THR A 95 -19.56 -3.67 15.33
CA THR A 95 -20.55 -4.35 16.16
C THR A 95 -20.31 -5.85 16.29
N ASN A 96 -19.61 -6.46 15.34
CA ASN A 96 -19.36 -7.90 15.28
C ASN A 96 -17.85 -8.15 15.10
N VAL A 97 -17.14 -8.36 16.23
CA VAL A 97 -15.70 -8.51 16.28
C VAL A 97 -15.30 -9.80 17.00
N GLU A 98 -14.57 -10.65 16.31
CA GLU A 98 -13.98 -11.87 16.85
C GLU A 98 -12.46 -11.80 16.72
N ILE A 99 -11.72 -12.13 17.80
CA ILE A 99 -10.25 -12.14 17.80
C ILE A 99 -9.81 -13.53 18.36
N PRO A 100 -9.72 -14.55 17.48
CA PRO A 100 -9.20 -15.85 17.88
C PRO A 100 -7.71 -15.75 18.21
N LEU A 101 -7.27 -16.52 19.20
CA LEU A 101 -5.86 -16.59 19.55
C LEU A 101 -5.12 -17.47 18.53
N VAL A 102 -4.25 -16.84 17.75
CA VAL A 102 -3.35 -17.50 16.79
C VAL A 102 -1.93 -17.03 17.10
N ASP A 103 -1.33 -17.60 18.14
CA ASP A 103 -0.03 -17.23 18.69
C ASP A 103 1.11 -18.16 18.24
N ASN A 104 0.77 -19.25 17.56
CA ASN A 104 1.74 -20.23 17.08
C ASN A 104 1.28 -20.91 15.79
N ARG A 105 2.21 -21.64 15.16
CA ARG A 105 1.99 -22.30 13.87
C ARG A 105 0.87 -23.36 13.91
N ASN A 106 0.68 -24.06 15.03
CA ASN A 106 -0.37 -25.06 15.16
C ASN A 106 -1.76 -24.40 15.19
N ALA A 107 -1.93 -23.32 15.95
CA ALA A 107 -3.16 -22.54 15.97
C ALA A 107 -3.49 -21.97 14.58
N ALA A 108 -2.48 -21.58 13.79
CA ALA A 108 -2.66 -21.14 12.41
C ALA A 108 -3.11 -22.24 11.44
N GLN A 109 -3.10 -23.52 11.86
CA GLN A 109 -3.64 -24.66 11.09
C GLN A 109 -5.06 -25.06 11.48
N ASP A 110 -5.70 -24.38 12.45
CA ASP A 110 -7.06 -24.68 12.88
C ASP A 110 -8.06 -24.33 11.77
N GLU A 111 -8.80 -25.35 11.30
CA GLU A 111 -9.77 -25.19 10.21
C GLU A 111 -10.97 -24.33 10.61
N ARG A 112 -11.39 -24.35 11.88
CA ARG A 112 -12.51 -23.53 12.37
C ARG A 112 -12.15 -22.04 12.31
N ILE A 113 -10.88 -21.70 12.65
CA ILE A 113 -10.39 -20.33 12.51
C ILE A 113 -10.30 -19.96 11.02
N ALA A 114 -9.83 -20.86 10.18
CA ALA A 114 -9.75 -20.62 8.74
C ALA A 114 -11.14 -20.41 8.11
N GLU A 115 -12.16 -21.17 8.51
CA GLU A 115 -13.54 -20.98 8.07
C GLU A 115 -14.10 -19.62 8.52
N LEU A 116 -13.90 -19.26 9.81
CA LEU A 116 -14.28 -17.96 10.34
C LEU A 116 -13.67 -16.80 9.50
N VAL A 117 -12.40 -16.93 9.12
CA VAL A 117 -11.69 -15.94 8.29
C VAL A 117 -12.25 -15.89 6.87
N ARG A 118 -12.56 -17.04 6.27
CA ARG A 118 -13.16 -17.05 4.91
C ARG A 118 -14.49 -16.31 4.85
N GLU A 119 -15.26 -16.32 5.94
CA GLU A 119 -16.56 -15.66 6.02
C GLU A 119 -16.50 -14.19 6.46
N ALA A 120 -15.32 -13.69 6.85
CA ALA A 120 -15.17 -12.32 7.34
C ALA A 120 -15.35 -11.28 6.22
N ASP A 121 -16.00 -10.16 6.54
CA ASP A 121 -16.08 -8.96 5.71
C ASP A 121 -14.84 -8.09 5.88
N GLY A 122 -14.25 -8.11 7.09
CA GLY A 122 -13.02 -7.41 7.43
C GLY A 122 -12.05 -8.31 8.21
N ILE A 123 -10.76 -8.18 7.92
CA ILE A 123 -9.70 -8.87 8.66
C ILE A 123 -8.74 -7.80 9.19
N PHE A 124 -8.53 -7.78 10.50
CA PHE A 124 -7.63 -6.86 11.18
C PHE A 124 -6.37 -7.60 11.65
N ILE A 125 -5.19 -7.06 11.34
CA ILE A 125 -3.90 -7.63 11.75
C ILE A 125 -3.14 -6.59 12.58
N GLY A 126 -2.97 -6.87 13.86
CA GLY A 126 -2.32 -5.99 14.83
C GLY A 126 -0.80 -5.89 14.64
N GLY A 127 -0.22 -4.95 15.39
CA GLY A 127 1.22 -4.71 15.41
C GLY A 127 2.00 -5.61 16.37
N GLY A 128 3.34 -5.47 16.33
CA GLY A 128 4.32 -6.21 17.13
C GLY A 128 5.53 -6.62 16.29
N ASP A 129 5.83 -7.91 16.24
CA ASP A 129 6.91 -8.50 15.45
C ASP A 129 6.38 -9.08 14.12
N GLN A 130 6.72 -8.44 13.02
CA GLN A 130 6.32 -8.85 11.67
C GLN A 130 6.96 -10.18 11.25
N VAL A 131 8.14 -10.51 11.74
CA VAL A 131 8.82 -11.78 11.42
C VAL A 131 8.08 -12.93 12.06
N HIS A 132 7.73 -12.79 13.34
CA HIS A 132 6.91 -13.76 14.06
C HIS A 132 5.53 -13.95 13.41
N LEU A 133 4.89 -12.84 13.02
CA LEU A 133 3.60 -12.86 12.32
C LEU A 133 3.68 -13.67 11.02
N VAL A 134 4.64 -13.36 10.17
CA VAL A 134 4.80 -14.05 8.87
C VAL A 134 5.18 -15.52 9.06
N ALA A 135 6.09 -15.84 10.00
CA ALA A 135 6.47 -17.20 10.30
C ALA A 135 5.28 -18.04 10.82
N THR A 136 4.37 -17.43 11.58
CA THR A 136 3.20 -18.09 12.14
C THR A 136 2.09 -18.28 11.11
N ILE A 137 1.70 -17.20 10.40
CA ILE A 137 0.53 -17.22 9.52
C ILE A 137 0.89 -17.58 8.07
N GLY A 138 2.06 -17.19 7.57
CA GLY A 138 2.46 -17.39 6.18
C GLY A 138 2.36 -18.84 5.71
N GLY A 139 1.61 -19.11 4.63
CA GLY A 139 1.39 -20.45 4.08
C GLY A 139 0.62 -21.42 4.98
N SER A 140 0.02 -20.96 6.12
CA SER A 140 -0.87 -21.75 6.95
C SER A 140 -2.30 -21.79 6.38
N ARG A 141 -3.19 -22.59 6.98
CA ARG A 141 -4.62 -22.59 6.63
C ARG A 141 -5.26 -21.23 6.87
N VAL A 142 -4.97 -20.57 7.98
CA VAL A 142 -5.43 -19.22 8.29
C VAL A 142 -4.87 -18.21 7.28
N GLY A 143 -3.58 -18.28 6.95
CA GLY A 143 -2.98 -17.40 5.94
C GLY A 143 -3.58 -17.57 4.54
N ASN A 144 -3.90 -18.81 4.15
CA ASN A 144 -4.60 -19.07 2.89
C ASN A 144 -6.05 -18.55 2.94
N ALA A 145 -6.74 -18.72 4.07
CA ALA A 145 -8.09 -18.18 4.27
C ALA A 145 -8.12 -16.64 4.19
N ILE A 146 -7.09 -15.95 4.70
CA ILE A 146 -6.94 -14.49 4.55
C ILE A 146 -6.82 -14.11 3.05
N ARG A 147 -6.01 -14.83 2.27
CA ARG A 147 -5.90 -14.59 0.83
C ARG A 147 -7.23 -14.84 0.09
N ASP A 148 -7.95 -15.90 0.45
CA ASP A 148 -9.21 -16.25 -0.15
C ASP A 148 -10.29 -15.21 0.17
N ALA A 149 -10.36 -14.74 1.44
CA ALA A 149 -11.24 -13.65 1.84
C ALA A 149 -10.92 -12.35 1.07
N TYR A 150 -9.63 -12.00 0.93
CA TYR A 150 -9.20 -10.84 0.14
C TYR A 150 -9.66 -10.94 -1.31
N ARG A 151 -9.45 -12.09 -1.97
CA ARG A 151 -9.90 -12.33 -3.36
C ARG A 151 -11.41 -12.26 -3.50
N ARG A 152 -12.16 -12.65 -2.49
CA ARG A 152 -13.63 -12.56 -2.43
C ARG A 152 -14.13 -11.12 -2.26
N GLY A 153 -13.25 -10.18 -1.90
CA GLY A 153 -13.57 -8.77 -1.73
C GLY A 153 -13.55 -8.27 -0.28
N ALA A 154 -13.12 -9.08 0.68
CA ALA A 154 -12.97 -8.66 2.07
C ALA A 154 -11.93 -7.53 2.22
N VAL A 155 -12.11 -6.71 3.24
CA VAL A 155 -11.17 -5.63 3.58
C VAL A 155 -10.11 -6.17 4.53
N ILE A 156 -8.83 -6.06 4.16
CA ILE A 156 -7.73 -6.45 5.03
C ILE A 156 -7.07 -5.19 5.59
N CYS A 157 -7.06 -5.07 6.90
CA CYS A 157 -6.37 -3.99 7.61
C CYS A 157 -5.14 -4.53 8.32
N GLY A 158 -4.00 -3.91 8.12
CA GLY A 158 -2.80 -4.13 8.92
C GLY A 158 -2.37 -2.84 9.59
N THR A 159 -1.95 -2.91 10.86
CA THR A 159 -1.34 -1.77 11.55
C THR A 159 0.07 -2.10 12.02
N SER A 160 1.01 -1.15 11.85
CA SER A 160 2.42 -1.33 12.24
C SER A 160 3.00 -2.60 11.60
N ALA A 161 3.52 -3.55 12.38
CA ALA A 161 4.01 -4.84 11.88
C ALA A 161 2.98 -5.59 11.02
N GLY A 162 1.68 -5.46 11.33
CA GLY A 162 0.60 -6.04 10.52
C GLY A 162 0.52 -5.42 9.14
N ALA A 163 0.75 -4.10 8.99
CA ALA A 163 0.80 -3.44 7.68
C ALA A 163 2.05 -3.84 6.89
N ALA A 164 3.20 -3.84 7.54
CA ALA A 164 4.46 -4.25 6.93
C ALA A 164 4.40 -5.69 6.39
N ALA A 165 3.77 -6.59 7.15
CA ALA A 165 3.64 -8.00 6.77
C ALA A 165 2.79 -8.26 5.52
N LEU A 166 1.94 -7.31 5.09
CA LEU A 166 1.05 -7.49 3.93
C LEU A 166 1.78 -7.34 2.58
N THR A 167 3.00 -6.82 2.56
CA THR A 167 3.85 -6.76 1.36
C THR A 167 4.44 -8.13 1.01
N GLU A 168 5.03 -8.25 -0.17
CA GLU A 168 5.77 -9.45 -0.58
C GLU A 168 7.15 -9.51 0.10
N THR A 169 7.77 -8.36 0.32
CA THR A 169 9.07 -8.21 0.97
C THR A 169 8.94 -7.29 2.17
N ILE A 170 9.41 -7.74 3.34
CA ILE A 170 9.36 -6.98 4.58
C ILE A 170 10.75 -6.56 5.06
N LEU A 171 10.82 -5.44 5.77
CA LEU A 171 11.95 -5.11 6.63
C LEU A 171 11.84 -5.98 7.90
N ALA A 172 12.69 -7.01 7.96
CA ALA A 172 12.67 -8.01 9.06
C ALA A 172 13.43 -7.55 10.30
N GLY A 173 14.35 -6.60 10.15
CA GLY A 173 15.18 -6.05 11.21
C GLY A 173 16.01 -4.88 10.72
N GLY A 174 16.95 -4.46 11.54
CA GLY A 174 17.85 -3.35 11.26
C GLY A 174 17.33 -2.01 11.75
N GLU A 175 18.25 -1.27 12.33
CA GLU A 175 18.05 0.11 12.75
C GLU A 175 19.08 0.96 12.01
N VAL A 176 18.77 2.22 11.80
CA VAL A 176 19.73 3.21 11.30
C VAL A 176 19.95 4.18 12.44
N ASP A 177 21.21 4.39 12.83
CA ASP A 177 21.52 5.34 13.88
C ASP A 177 21.23 6.78 13.45
N GLU A 178 21.35 7.74 14.37
CA GLU A 178 21.09 9.16 14.10
C GLU A 178 22.04 9.75 13.04
N MET A 179 23.14 9.06 12.72
CA MET A 179 24.13 9.47 11.71
C MET A 179 23.93 8.77 10.36
N GLY A 180 22.84 7.99 10.21
CA GLY A 180 22.53 7.27 8.97
C GLY A 180 23.39 6.02 8.72
N LYS A 181 24.04 5.50 9.78
CA LYS A 181 24.77 4.23 9.69
C LYS A 181 23.80 3.07 9.86
N ASN A 182 23.90 2.11 8.97
CA ASN A 182 23.09 0.90 9.02
C ASN A 182 23.63 -0.08 10.06
N THR A 183 22.77 -0.62 10.88
CA THR A 183 23.03 -1.76 11.74
C THR A 183 22.18 -2.93 11.28
N ASP A 184 22.76 -3.83 10.49
CA ASP A 184 22.16 -5.11 10.11
C ASP A 184 20.73 -5.03 9.57
N MET A 185 20.55 -4.33 8.43
CA MET A 185 19.27 -4.34 7.73
C MET A 185 19.00 -5.75 7.18
N HIS A 186 17.88 -6.33 7.57
CA HIS A 186 17.43 -7.62 7.07
C HIS A 186 16.08 -7.47 6.36
N ILE A 187 15.99 -8.10 5.21
CA ILE A 187 14.72 -8.27 4.50
C ILE A 187 14.28 -9.72 4.56
N GLY A 188 12.99 -9.95 4.47
CA GLY A 188 12.41 -11.29 4.47
C GLY A 188 11.12 -11.35 3.66
N PRO A 189 10.57 -12.56 3.45
CA PRO A 189 9.28 -12.69 2.79
C PRO A 189 8.15 -12.15 3.66
N GLY A 190 7.14 -11.55 3.02
CA GLY A 190 5.90 -11.14 3.66
C GLY A 190 4.72 -12.03 3.27
N LEU A 191 3.50 -11.59 3.56
CA LEU A 191 2.28 -12.31 3.22
C LEU A 191 1.87 -12.12 1.75
N GLY A 192 2.38 -11.11 1.05
CA GLY A 192 2.19 -10.91 -0.39
C GLY A 192 0.74 -10.62 -0.79
N LEU A 193 -0.01 -9.84 -0.01
CA LEU A 193 -1.35 -9.38 -0.38
C LEU A 193 -1.31 -8.08 -1.16
N LEU A 194 -0.36 -7.20 -0.87
CA LEU A 194 -0.10 -6.02 -1.69
C LEU A 194 0.59 -6.46 -2.98
N GLY A 195 -0.13 -6.43 -4.09
CA GLY A 195 0.29 -6.98 -5.39
C GLY A 195 1.32 -6.11 -6.15
N PHE A 196 2.08 -5.27 -5.45
CA PHE A 196 3.12 -4.40 -6.01
C PHE A 196 4.45 -4.71 -5.35
N ARG A 197 5.54 -4.53 -6.10
CA ARG A 197 6.90 -4.64 -5.58
C ARG A 197 7.19 -3.44 -4.67
N ALA A 198 6.70 -3.53 -3.44
CA ALA A 198 6.81 -2.49 -2.43
C ALA A 198 7.23 -3.07 -1.08
N MET A 199 7.81 -2.19 -0.26
CA MET A 199 8.20 -2.43 1.11
C MET A 199 7.58 -1.33 1.97
N ILE A 200 6.95 -1.71 3.09
CA ILE A 200 6.32 -0.74 4.00
C ILE A 200 7.17 -0.59 5.25
N ASP A 201 7.46 0.65 5.60
CA ASP A 201 7.98 1.04 6.91
C ASP A 201 6.96 1.90 7.66
N THR A 202 6.78 1.62 8.94
CA THR A 202 5.69 2.17 9.77
C THR A 202 6.24 3.04 10.90
N HIS A 203 5.38 3.82 11.59
CA HIS A 203 5.81 4.82 12.57
C HIS A 203 6.87 5.76 11.98
N PHE A 204 6.68 6.13 10.73
CA PHE A 204 7.77 6.55 9.86
C PHE A 204 8.42 7.86 10.31
N ALA A 205 7.65 8.95 10.36
CA ALA A 205 8.16 10.23 10.85
C ALA A 205 8.47 10.18 12.35
N GLN A 206 7.62 9.50 13.14
CA GLN A 206 7.74 9.42 14.60
C GLN A 206 9.04 8.75 15.04
N ARG A 207 9.52 7.77 14.27
CA ARG A 207 10.79 7.07 14.53
C ARG A 207 11.93 7.50 13.61
N ARG A 208 11.76 8.59 12.85
CA ARG A 208 12.77 9.17 11.94
C ARG A 208 13.36 8.16 10.95
N ARG A 209 12.52 7.32 10.35
CA ARG A 209 12.92 6.15 9.58
C ARG A 209 13.34 6.41 8.13
N LEU A 210 13.45 7.68 7.71
CA LEU A 210 13.77 8.05 6.34
C LEU A 210 15.09 7.44 5.85
N HIS A 211 16.16 7.53 6.64
CA HIS A 211 17.46 6.95 6.28
C HIS A 211 17.41 5.42 6.17
N ARG A 212 16.66 4.77 7.08
CA ARG A 212 16.44 3.32 7.04
C ARG A 212 15.78 2.90 5.72
N LEU A 213 14.76 3.63 5.28
CA LEU A 213 14.08 3.35 4.03
C LEU A 213 14.99 3.63 2.81
N PHE A 214 15.85 4.64 2.87
CA PHE A 214 16.83 4.91 1.81
C PHE A 214 17.82 3.76 1.65
N VAL A 215 18.37 3.24 2.74
CA VAL A 215 19.29 2.08 2.70
C VAL A 215 18.56 0.87 2.12
N ALA A 216 17.35 0.56 2.61
CA ALA A 216 16.59 -0.58 2.12
C ALA A 216 16.30 -0.52 0.62
N ILE A 217 15.99 0.68 0.09
CA ILE A 217 15.72 0.87 -1.33
C ILE A 217 17.02 0.97 -2.15
N ALA A 218 18.10 1.49 -1.61
CA ALA A 218 19.41 1.43 -2.30
C ALA A 218 19.87 -0.02 -2.53
N GLU A 219 19.69 -0.89 -1.53
CA GLU A 219 19.99 -2.33 -1.65
C GLU A 219 19.00 -3.08 -2.57
N ASN A 220 17.77 -2.53 -2.77
CA ASN A 220 16.70 -3.17 -3.54
C ASN A 220 15.99 -2.14 -4.43
N PRO A 221 16.65 -1.57 -5.44
CA PRO A 221 16.16 -0.41 -6.19
C PRO A 221 14.91 -0.71 -7.05
N GLU A 222 14.59 -1.96 -7.28
CA GLU A 222 13.37 -2.38 -7.96
C GLU A 222 12.13 -2.27 -7.07
N LEU A 223 12.29 -2.29 -5.75
CA LEU A 223 11.20 -2.09 -4.80
C LEU A 223 10.83 -0.61 -4.69
N MET A 224 9.62 -0.35 -4.25
CA MET A 224 9.18 0.97 -3.83
C MET A 224 9.08 0.99 -2.31
N GLY A 225 9.73 1.94 -1.67
CA GLY A 225 9.59 2.17 -0.24
C GLY A 225 8.35 3.01 0.06
N LEU A 226 7.53 2.58 1.02
CA LEU A 226 6.36 3.29 1.51
C LEU A 226 6.50 3.50 3.02
N GLY A 227 6.83 4.72 3.43
CA GLY A 227 6.89 5.13 4.84
C GLY A 227 5.53 5.68 5.26
N ILE A 228 4.85 5.06 6.23
CA ILE A 228 3.53 5.47 6.68
C ILE A 228 3.59 5.97 8.12
N ASP A 229 3.10 7.19 8.35
CA ASP A 229 3.07 7.83 9.67
C ASP A 229 2.04 7.20 10.60
N GLU A 230 2.18 7.44 11.92
CA GLU A 230 1.17 7.04 12.91
C GLU A 230 -0.19 7.70 12.63
N ASP A 231 -1.27 7.00 13.00
CA ASP A 231 -2.67 7.42 12.80
C ASP A 231 -2.99 7.83 11.35
N THR A 232 -2.30 7.18 10.41
CA THR A 232 -2.38 7.41 8.96
C THR A 232 -2.48 6.07 8.25
N ALA A 233 -3.32 5.98 7.24
CA ALA A 233 -3.49 4.78 6.42
C ALA A 233 -3.32 5.07 4.93
N LEU A 234 -2.72 4.12 4.22
CA LEU A 234 -2.82 3.99 2.77
C LEU A 234 -3.93 2.98 2.46
N VAL A 235 -5.02 3.45 1.87
CA VAL A 235 -6.16 2.62 1.45
C VAL A 235 -5.98 2.23 0.00
N VAL A 236 -5.70 0.96 -0.27
CA VAL A 236 -5.37 0.46 -1.61
C VAL A 236 -6.55 -0.30 -2.21
N ARG A 237 -6.94 0.11 -3.42
CA ARG A 237 -7.95 -0.53 -4.26
C ARG A 237 -7.42 -0.65 -5.70
N GLY A 238 -7.19 -1.87 -6.15
CA GLY A 238 -6.50 -2.09 -7.41
C GLY A 238 -5.09 -1.50 -7.36
N HIS A 239 -4.78 -0.55 -8.23
CA HIS A 239 -3.48 0.12 -8.30
C HIS A 239 -3.46 1.53 -7.65
N LEU A 240 -4.58 2.00 -7.14
CA LEU A 240 -4.70 3.31 -6.50
C LEU A 240 -4.66 3.18 -4.99
N GLY A 241 -3.89 4.04 -4.34
CA GLY A 241 -3.78 4.19 -2.91
C GLY A 241 -4.20 5.59 -2.49
N GLU A 242 -5.21 5.71 -1.63
CA GLU A 242 -5.65 6.97 -1.01
C GLU A 242 -5.04 7.08 0.39
N VAL A 243 -4.46 8.25 0.70
CA VAL A 243 -3.97 8.53 2.07
C VAL A 243 -5.08 9.13 2.91
N VAL A 244 -5.32 8.54 4.09
CA VAL A 244 -6.32 9.01 5.07
C VAL A 244 -5.70 9.08 6.46
N GLY A 245 -6.20 9.96 7.32
CA GLY A 245 -5.73 10.12 8.70
C GLY A 245 -4.98 11.43 8.94
N LYS A 246 -4.06 11.45 9.90
CA LYS A 246 -3.45 12.70 10.41
C LYS A 246 -2.12 13.07 9.78
N GLY A 247 -1.30 12.07 9.45
CA GLY A 247 0.04 12.25 8.90
C GLY A 247 0.08 12.08 7.39
N SER A 248 1.19 11.58 6.90
CA SER A 248 1.45 11.40 5.47
C SER A 248 2.02 10.03 5.16
N MET A 249 2.04 9.71 3.87
CA MET A 249 2.82 8.61 3.31
C MET A 249 4.01 9.19 2.54
N THR A 250 5.22 8.76 2.87
CA THR A 250 6.42 9.03 2.08
C THR A 250 6.65 7.87 1.12
N PHE A 251 6.80 8.14 -0.17
CA PHE A 251 7.28 7.13 -1.10
C PHE A 251 8.75 7.36 -1.47
N VAL A 252 9.47 6.26 -1.70
CA VAL A 252 10.87 6.24 -2.11
C VAL A 252 11.00 5.32 -3.31
N ASP A 253 11.44 5.85 -4.45
CA ASP A 253 11.60 5.10 -5.70
C ASP A 253 13.08 5.09 -6.13
N GLY A 254 13.69 3.91 -6.10
CA GLY A 254 15.10 3.69 -6.42
C GLY A 254 15.42 3.55 -7.91
N ARG A 255 14.42 3.48 -8.79
CA ARG A 255 14.64 3.23 -10.24
C ARG A 255 15.48 4.29 -10.94
N GLY A 256 15.61 5.48 -10.35
CA GLY A 256 16.43 6.58 -10.86
C GLY A 256 17.85 6.66 -10.30
N VAL A 257 18.21 5.81 -9.37
CA VAL A 257 19.53 5.82 -8.71
C VAL A 257 20.63 5.65 -9.75
N ARG A 258 21.63 6.55 -9.70
CA ARG A 258 22.80 6.53 -10.59
C ARG A 258 24.09 6.13 -9.90
N PHE A 259 24.14 6.35 -8.60
CA PHE A 259 25.26 5.99 -7.76
C PHE A 259 24.76 5.69 -6.35
N ASP A 260 25.24 4.61 -5.78
CA ASP A 260 25.12 4.29 -4.36
C ASP A 260 26.34 3.49 -3.91
N ASN A 261 26.54 3.42 -2.60
CA ASN A 261 27.54 2.58 -1.94
C ASN A 261 26.85 1.62 -0.95
N ALA A 262 25.64 1.17 -1.24
CA ALA A 262 24.84 0.36 -0.32
C ALA A 262 25.57 -0.91 0.14
N ASP A 263 26.36 -1.54 -0.73
CA ASP A 263 27.16 -2.72 -0.38
C ASP A 263 28.24 -2.45 0.68
N GLU A 264 28.75 -1.21 0.75
CA GLU A 264 29.77 -0.79 1.71
C GLU A 264 29.15 -0.42 3.07
N VAL A 265 27.88 -0.08 3.12
CA VAL A 265 27.17 0.35 4.32
C VAL A 265 27.11 -0.76 5.36
N LYS A 266 27.08 -2.02 4.94
CA LYS A 266 27.15 -3.22 5.81
C LYS A 266 28.36 -3.24 6.73
N THR A 267 29.41 -2.49 6.41
CA THR A 267 30.64 -2.38 7.20
C THR A 267 30.65 -1.17 8.15
N GLY A 268 29.52 -0.47 8.30
CA GLY A 268 29.40 0.71 9.16
C GLY A 268 29.78 2.03 8.48
N SER A 269 29.92 2.04 7.15
CA SER A 269 30.08 3.27 6.35
C SER A 269 28.77 4.03 6.25
N GLN A 270 28.81 5.33 6.00
CA GLN A 270 27.63 6.11 5.71
C GLN A 270 27.13 5.88 4.30
N LEU A 271 25.83 5.80 4.10
CA LEU A 271 25.21 5.72 2.79
C LEU A 271 25.51 7.00 1.98
N THR A 272 26.03 6.81 0.77
CA THR A 272 26.11 7.83 -0.27
C THR A 272 25.21 7.39 -1.43
N LEU A 273 24.27 8.26 -1.81
CA LEU A 273 23.21 7.92 -2.76
C LEU A 273 22.89 9.15 -3.62
N SER A 274 22.67 8.96 -4.93
CA SER A 274 22.27 10.03 -5.84
C SER A 274 21.08 9.65 -6.70
N TYR A 275 20.24 10.66 -7.01
CA TYR A 275 19.06 10.53 -7.87
C TYR A 275 17.96 9.59 -7.35
N LEU A 276 17.82 9.52 -6.05
CA LEU A 276 16.67 8.88 -5.43
C LEU A 276 15.42 9.78 -5.57
N ARG A 277 14.31 9.23 -6.03
CA ARG A 277 13.05 9.96 -6.11
C ARG A 277 12.26 9.77 -4.82
N VAL A 278 11.95 10.87 -4.16
CA VAL A 278 11.18 10.88 -2.90
C VAL A 278 10.02 11.83 -3.03
N GLY A 279 8.87 11.42 -2.52
CA GLY A 279 7.69 12.29 -2.43
C GLY A 279 6.90 12.05 -1.17
N LEU A 280 6.09 13.05 -0.81
CA LEU A 280 5.22 13.04 0.34
C LEU A 280 3.77 13.18 -0.12
N VAL A 281 2.91 12.30 0.34
CA VAL A 281 1.49 12.26 -0.01
C VAL A 281 0.67 12.45 1.27
N GLY A 282 -0.04 13.57 1.35
CA GLY A 282 -0.92 13.89 2.48
C GLY A 282 -2.32 13.29 2.33
N PRO A 283 -3.16 13.43 3.38
CA PRO A 283 -4.54 12.95 3.35
C PRO A 283 -5.37 13.60 2.24
N GLY A 284 -6.23 12.80 1.60
CA GLY A 284 -7.09 13.23 0.51
C GLY A 284 -6.44 13.25 -0.86
N TYR A 285 -5.23 12.70 -0.98
CA TYR A 285 -4.55 12.51 -2.26
C TYR A 285 -4.47 11.03 -2.62
N GLU A 286 -4.56 10.73 -3.92
CA GLU A 286 -4.36 9.41 -4.49
C GLU A 286 -2.97 9.26 -5.11
N PHE A 287 -2.36 8.11 -4.88
CA PHE A 287 -1.09 7.71 -5.43
C PHE A 287 -1.25 6.43 -6.26
N ASN A 288 -0.76 6.43 -7.48
CA ASN A 288 -0.73 5.27 -8.35
C ASN A 288 0.49 4.40 -8.01
N LEU A 289 0.24 3.27 -7.39
CA LEU A 289 1.29 2.33 -6.96
C LEU A 289 2.01 1.65 -8.14
N ARG A 290 1.34 1.50 -9.29
CA ARG A 290 1.92 0.90 -10.50
C ARG A 290 2.88 1.86 -11.19
N GLU A 291 2.41 3.08 -11.44
CA GLU A 291 3.19 4.13 -12.10
C GLU A 291 4.18 4.80 -11.14
N ARG A 292 3.93 4.68 -9.84
CA ARG A 292 4.64 5.33 -8.73
C ARG A 292 4.55 6.86 -8.81
N GLU A 293 3.35 7.36 -9.06
CA GLU A 293 3.08 8.78 -9.26
C GLU A 293 1.84 9.25 -8.51
N LEU A 294 1.83 10.55 -8.17
CA LEU A 294 0.66 11.20 -7.62
C LEU A 294 -0.38 11.36 -8.75
N GLU A 295 -1.59 10.83 -8.56
CA GLU A 295 -2.62 10.85 -9.59
C GLU A 295 -3.50 12.09 -9.50
N CYS A 296 -4.22 12.26 -8.42
CA CYS A 296 -5.13 13.37 -8.28
C CYS A 296 -5.65 13.56 -6.85
N ILE A 297 -6.55 14.49 -6.71
CA ILE A 297 -7.22 14.90 -5.49
C ILE A 297 -8.61 14.28 -5.45
N VAL A 298 -8.91 13.51 -4.41
CA VAL A 298 -10.15 12.74 -4.28
C VAL A 298 -11.38 13.62 -4.00
N GLN A 299 -11.20 14.84 -3.54
CA GLN A 299 -12.32 15.67 -3.07
C GLN A 299 -12.42 17.06 -3.73
N GLY A 300 -12.39 17.16 -5.04
CA GLY A 300 -12.94 18.30 -5.77
C GLY A 300 -12.64 19.75 -5.32
N LYS A 301 -11.74 19.97 -4.36
CA LYS A 301 -11.46 21.28 -3.78
C LYS A 301 -10.14 21.93 -4.20
N HIS A 302 -9.32 21.23 -4.97
CA HIS A 302 -8.05 21.80 -5.45
C HIS A 302 -7.87 21.54 -6.94
N ALA A 303 -7.28 22.49 -7.63
CA ALA A 303 -6.96 22.35 -9.04
C ALA A 303 -5.93 21.22 -9.26
N PRO A 304 -5.95 20.57 -10.45
CA PRO A 304 -4.94 19.58 -10.77
C PRO A 304 -3.54 20.20 -10.64
N VAL A 305 -2.61 19.44 -10.07
CA VAL A 305 -1.20 19.85 -10.01
C VAL A 305 -0.75 20.03 -11.45
N ALA A 306 -0.53 21.28 -11.85
CA ALA A 306 0.06 21.56 -13.14
C ALA A 306 1.41 20.82 -13.17
N SER A 307 1.59 19.92 -14.14
CA SER A 307 2.89 19.31 -14.37
C SER A 307 3.89 20.44 -14.58
N VAL A 308 4.82 20.62 -13.67
CA VAL A 308 5.97 21.48 -13.89
C VAL A 308 6.74 20.82 -15.03
N LYS A 309 6.50 21.27 -16.25
CA LYS A 309 7.33 20.91 -17.40
C LYS A 309 8.73 21.40 -17.04
N GLY A 310 9.63 20.46 -16.80
CA GLY A 310 11.03 20.79 -16.60
C GLY A 310 11.50 21.60 -17.80
N GLU A 311 11.87 22.84 -17.59
CA GLU A 311 12.66 23.58 -18.56
C GLU A 311 13.95 22.80 -18.77
N THR A 312 14.11 22.25 -19.95
CA THR A 312 15.40 21.75 -20.42
C THR A 312 16.34 22.94 -20.40
N ALA A 313 17.26 22.96 -19.43
CA ALA A 313 18.37 23.90 -19.43
C ALA A 313 19.12 23.76 -20.76
N GLY A 314 18.93 24.75 -21.61
CA GLY A 314 19.63 24.85 -22.86
C GLY A 314 21.14 24.97 -22.60
N SER A 315 21.86 24.21 -23.38
CA SER A 315 23.31 24.23 -23.53
C SER A 315 23.89 25.64 -23.60
N ARG A 316 24.83 25.94 -22.71
CA ARG A 316 25.96 26.83 -23.01
C ARG A 316 27.23 26.19 -22.46
#